data_c0d20454a83c523f66ddeafea461f028
#
_entry.id   c0d20454a83c523f66ddeafea461f028
#
_cell.length_a   1.000
_cell.length_b   1.000
_cell.length_c   1.000
_cell.angle_alpha   90.00
_cell.angle_beta   90.00
_cell.angle_gamma   90.00
#
_symmetry.space_group_name_H-M   'P 1'
#
loop_
_entity.id
_entity.type
_entity.pdbx_description
1 polymer ?
#
loop_
_entity_poly.entity_id
_entity_poly.type
_entity_poly.pdbx_seq_one_letter_code
_entity_poly.pdbx_strand_id
1 'polypeptide(L)'
;MINTHIYNLGSQVEQFDIALLGSILLHLQNPFEAIKNMLTHTKSTAIITDLLPNPSLPLLTRVINKLIPSTKLKNFSEPAFYFLPSIKNNHDFAWWKFNPSAIIKMVGLLGFEDCKVTYHNALQFNKPRALFTVTCQRTVPIEKCNY
;
A
#
# COMPACT_ATOMS: atom_id res chain seq x y z
N MET A 1 -2.68 23.22 11.89
CA MET A 1 -2.34 22.30 10.77
C MET A 1 -0.83 22.24 10.65
N ILE A 2 -0.24 21.05 10.70
CA ILE A 2 1.20 20.84 10.55
C ILE A 2 1.44 20.37 9.11
N ASN A 3 2.33 21.05 8.38
CA ASN A 3 2.75 20.66 7.04
C ASN A 3 4.23 20.24 7.12
N THR A 4 4.50 18.95 7.00
CA THR A 4 5.85 18.41 7.07
C THR A 4 6.01 17.22 6.12
N HIS A 5 7.27 16.88 5.82
CA HIS A 5 7.56 15.72 4.98
C HIS A 5 7.38 14.42 5.77
N ILE A 6 6.82 13.39 5.15
CA ILE A 6 6.49 12.12 5.82
C ILE A 6 7.70 11.43 6.47
N TYR A 7 8.91 11.66 5.97
CA TYR A 7 10.14 11.14 6.57
C TYR A 7 10.63 11.95 7.78
N ASN A 8 10.03 13.13 8.02
CA ASN A 8 10.43 14.05 9.09
C ASN A 8 9.31 14.27 10.11
N LEU A 9 8.43 13.29 10.29
CA LEU A 9 7.44 13.28 11.37
C LEU A 9 8.21 13.12 12.68
N GLY A 10 8.55 14.25 13.31
CA GLY A 10 9.29 14.27 14.57
C GLY A 10 8.37 14.19 15.79
N SER A 11 8.94 14.16 16.97
CA SER A 11 8.24 14.13 18.28
C SER A 11 7.29 15.31 18.52
N GLN A 12 7.33 16.33 17.67
CA GLN A 12 6.41 17.48 17.72
C GLN A 12 5.03 17.18 17.11
N VAL A 13 4.89 16.07 16.39
CA VAL A 13 3.61 15.64 15.83
C VAL A 13 2.90 14.81 16.89
N GLU A 14 1.75 15.31 17.35
CA GLU A 14 0.90 14.55 18.27
C GLU A 14 0.36 13.28 17.61
N GLN A 15 -0.01 12.32 18.44
CA GLN A 15 -0.67 11.10 17.95
C GLN A 15 -2.07 11.41 17.44
N PHE A 16 -2.45 10.78 16.36
CA PHE A 16 -3.79 10.86 15.75
C PHE A 16 -4.45 9.48 15.68
N ASP A 17 -5.78 9.47 15.60
CA ASP A 17 -6.54 8.21 15.64
C ASP A 17 -6.48 7.47 14.31
N ILE A 18 -6.47 8.19 13.19
CA ILE A 18 -6.55 7.62 11.84
C ILE A 18 -5.44 8.19 10.97
N ALA A 19 -4.76 7.31 10.25
CA ALA A 19 -3.81 7.67 9.21
C ALA A 19 -4.33 7.26 7.83
N LEU A 20 -4.19 8.15 6.85
CA LEU A 20 -4.56 7.89 5.45
C LEU A 20 -3.38 8.11 4.52
N LEU A 21 -3.03 7.08 3.73
CA LEU A 21 -2.10 7.15 2.61
C LEU A 21 -2.84 6.85 1.31
N GLY A 22 -3.08 7.88 0.51
CA GLY A 22 -3.78 7.76 -0.77
C GLY A 22 -2.83 7.82 -1.95
N SER A 23 -2.51 6.68 -2.57
CA SER A 23 -1.68 6.56 -3.78
C SER A 23 -0.36 7.34 -3.72
N ILE A 24 0.28 7.36 -2.55
CA ILE A 24 1.55 8.07 -2.34
C ILE A 24 2.75 7.10 -2.27
N LEU A 25 2.54 5.87 -1.79
CA LEU A 25 3.63 4.93 -1.53
C LEU A 25 4.43 4.61 -2.80
N LEU A 26 3.74 4.52 -3.92
CA LEU A 26 4.37 4.24 -5.22
C LEU A 26 5.37 5.35 -5.64
N HIS A 27 5.23 6.57 -5.11
CA HIS A 27 6.09 7.72 -5.42
C HIS A 27 7.26 7.91 -4.45
N LEU A 28 7.30 7.14 -3.37
CA LEU A 28 8.30 7.27 -2.33
C LEU A 28 9.50 6.35 -2.60
N GLN A 29 10.71 6.86 -2.38
CA GLN A 29 11.93 6.03 -2.52
C GLN A 29 12.02 4.95 -1.43
N ASN A 30 11.64 5.30 -0.19
CA ASN A 30 11.58 4.39 0.95
C ASN A 30 10.16 4.30 1.52
N PRO A 31 9.27 3.52 0.89
CA PRO A 31 7.86 3.45 1.30
C PRO A 31 7.66 2.83 2.68
N PHE A 32 8.52 1.89 3.09
CA PHE A 32 8.40 1.28 4.42
C PHE A 32 8.71 2.28 5.54
N GLU A 33 9.73 3.11 5.38
CA GLU A 33 10.06 4.15 6.35
C GLU A 33 8.92 5.19 6.47
N ALA A 34 8.31 5.55 5.35
CA ALA A 34 7.15 6.44 5.34
C ALA A 34 5.95 5.84 6.11
N ILE A 35 5.64 4.56 5.87
CA ILE A 35 4.60 3.83 6.61
C ILE A 35 4.95 3.79 8.10
N LYS A 36 6.19 3.44 8.45
CA LYS A 36 6.67 3.37 9.83
C LYS A 36 6.49 4.72 10.53
N ASN A 37 7.02 5.79 9.97
CA ASN A 37 6.92 7.12 10.55
C ASN A 37 5.47 7.55 10.78
N MET A 38 4.58 7.29 9.84
CA MET A 38 3.18 7.62 9.99
C MET A 38 2.49 6.74 11.04
N LEU A 39 2.71 5.42 11.02
CA LEU A 39 2.03 4.49 11.92
C LEU A 39 2.54 4.57 13.35
N THR A 40 3.76 5.05 13.60
CA THR A 40 4.23 5.35 14.95
C THR A 40 3.40 6.45 15.63
N HIS A 41 2.77 7.33 14.86
CA HIS A 41 1.90 8.39 15.37
C HIS A 41 0.40 8.02 15.31
N THR A 42 0.06 6.83 14.78
CA THR A 42 -1.34 6.42 14.60
C THR A 42 -1.81 5.53 15.76
N LYS A 43 -2.89 5.92 16.44
CA LYS A 43 -3.43 5.17 17.60
C LYS A 43 -4.25 3.96 17.18
N SER A 44 -5.13 4.08 16.19
CA SER A 44 -6.13 3.06 15.92
C SER A 44 -6.19 2.52 14.50
N THR A 45 -6.32 3.38 13.50
CA THR A 45 -6.69 2.92 12.14
C THR A 45 -5.72 3.43 11.09
N ALA A 46 -5.22 2.51 10.27
CA ALA A 46 -4.46 2.82 9.05
C ALA A 46 -5.30 2.52 7.82
N ILE A 47 -5.38 3.47 6.89
CA ILE A 47 -6.07 3.34 5.61
C ILE A 47 -5.05 3.60 4.50
N ILE A 48 -4.77 2.61 3.68
CA ILE A 48 -3.79 2.71 2.59
C ILE A 48 -4.45 2.32 1.29
N THR A 49 -4.52 3.26 0.37
CA THR A 49 -5.06 3.04 -0.98
C THR A 49 -3.94 3.15 -2.00
N ASP A 50 -3.87 2.20 -2.94
CA ASP A 50 -2.91 2.25 -4.04
C ASP A 50 -3.48 1.60 -5.31
N LEU A 51 -2.77 1.78 -6.42
CA LEU A 51 -3.09 1.18 -7.70
C LEU A 51 -2.90 -0.33 -7.64
N LEU A 52 -3.92 -1.07 -8.08
CA LEU A 52 -3.80 -2.51 -8.19
C LEU A 52 -2.77 -2.85 -9.29
N PRO A 53 -1.69 -3.57 -8.98
CA PRO A 53 -0.74 -3.97 -9.99
C PRO A 53 -1.46 -4.86 -11.02
N ASN A 54 -1.36 -4.51 -12.31
CA ASN A 54 -1.75 -5.44 -13.35
C ASN A 54 -0.75 -6.59 -13.33
N PRO A 55 -1.15 -7.80 -12.93
CA PRO A 55 -0.26 -8.93 -13.09
C PRO A 55 0.06 -9.03 -14.58
N SER A 56 1.34 -9.01 -14.92
CA SER A 56 1.81 -9.39 -16.25
C SER A 56 1.65 -10.91 -16.40
N LEU A 57 0.38 -11.32 -16.48
CA LEU A 57 0.06 -12.74 -16.61
C LEU A 57 0.43 -13.20 -18.02
N PRO A 58 1.10 -14.35 -18.17
CA PRO A 58 1.24 -15.01 -19.46
C PRO A 58 -0.11 -15.07 -20.19
N LEU A 59 -0.10 -15.01 -21.51
CA LEU A 59 -1.33 -14.99 -22.35
C LEU A 59 -2.32 -16.09 -21.95
N LEU A 60 -1.83 -17.27 -21.61
CA LEU A 60 -2.63 -18.42 -21.15
C LEU A 60 -3.43 -18.09 -19.88
N THR A 61 -2.81 -17.43 -18.91
CA THR A 61 -3.45 -17.08 -17.64
C THR A 61 -4.48 -15.94 -17.81
N ARG A 62 -4.32 -15.08 -18.84
CA ARG A 62 -5.33 -14.08 -19.21
C ARG A 62 -6.62 -14.71 -19.71
N VAL A 63 -6.51 -15.81 -20.49
CA VAL A 63 -7.67 -16.57 -21.01
C VAL A 63 -8.37 -17.30 -19.85
N ILE A 64 -7.63 -17.95 -18.97
CA ILE A 64 -8.17 -18.68 -17.82
C ILE A 64 -8.87 -17.73 -16.84
N ASN A 65 -8.30 -16.53 -16.58
CA ASN A 65 -8.92 -15.54 -15.72
C ASN A 65 -10.20 -14.89 -16.28
N LYS A 66 -10.43 -14.96 -17.60
CA LYS A 66 -11.73 -14.59 -18.20
C LYS A 66 -12.82 -15.61 -17.89
N LEU A 67 -12.44 -16.88 -17.75
CA LEU A 67 -13.37 -18.00 -17.55
C LEU A 67 -13.64 -18.31 -16.07
N ILE A 68 -12.73 -17.94 -15.16
CA ILE A 68 -12.84 -18.24 -13.71
C ILE A 68 -12.52 -16.99 -12.89
N PRO A 69 -13.54 -16.16 -12.54
CA PRO A 69 -13.35 -14.92 -11.78
C PRO A 69 -12.67 -15.07 -10.40
N SER A 70 -12.80 -16.23 -9.77
CA SER A 70 -12.24 -16.53 -8.44
C SER A 70 -10.70 -16.66 -8.41
N THR A 71 -10.06 -16.86 -9.56
CA THR A 71 -8.59 -16.98 -9.64
C THR A 71 -7.86 -15.63 -9.57
N LYS A 72 -8.56 -14.51 -9.79
CA LYS A 72 -7.98 -13.17 -9.65
C LYS A 72 -7.48 -12.86 -8.23
N LEU A 73 -8.12 -13.46 -7.22
CA LEU A 73 -7.75 -13.28 -5.81
C LEU A 73 -6.52 -14.10 -5.40
N LYS A 74 -6.28 -15.25 -6.03
CA LYS A 74 -5.13 -16.12 -5.69
C LYS A 74 -3.77 -15.52 -6.07
N ASN A 75 -3.72 -14.62 -7.04
CA ASN A 75 -2.46 -14.00 -7.48
C ASN A 75 -1.91 -12.95 -6.51
N PHE A 76 -2.65 -12.61 -5.44
CA PHE A 76 -2.23 -11.66 -4.41
C PHE A 76 -2.06 -12.33 -3.03
N SER A 77 -2.03 -13.66 -2.97
CA SER A 77 -1.84 -14.39 -1.72
C SER A 77 -0.44 -14.15 -1.13
N GLU A 78 0.57 -14.09 -2.00
CA GLU A 78 1.95 -13.83 -1.57
C GLU A 78 2.27 -12.33 -1.63
N PRO A 79 2.98 -11.79 -0.61
CA PRO A 79 3.44 -10.42 -0.63
C PRO A 79 4.36 -10.16 -1.83
N ALA A 80 4.03 -9.15 -2.62
CA ALA A 80 4.82 -8.78 -3.78
C ALA A 80 4.91 -7.27 -3.94
N PHE A 81 6.11 -6.79 -4.23
CA PHE A 81 6.39 -5.43 -4.63
C PHE A 81 7.35 -5.44 -5.81
N TYR A 82 7.18 -4.50 -6.72
CA TYR A 82 7.95 -4.41 -7.94
C TYR A 82 8.63 -3.06 -8.00
N PHE A 83 9.94 -3.08 -8.20
CA PHE A 83 10.73 -1.87 -8.46
C PHE A 83 10.58 -1.48 -9.92
N LEU A 84 10.14 -0.26 -10.20
CA LEU A 84 9.78 0.19 -11.54
C LEU A 84 10.89 0.92 -12.30
N PRO A 85 11.81 1.66 -11.66
CA PRO A 85 12.82 2.43 -12.38
C PRO A 85 13.66 1.53 -13.27
N SER A 86 13.90 1.99 -14.50
CA SER A 86 14.82 1.36 -15.42
C SER A 86 15.69 2.43 -16.07
N ILE A 87 16.91 2.05 -16.50
CA ILE A 87 17.84 2.95 -17.18
C ILE A 87 17.22 3.55 -18.47
N LYS A 88 16.25 2.84 -19.06
CA LYS A 88 15.59 3.25 -20.31
C LYS A 88 14.36 4.13 -20.11
N ASN A 89 13.73 4.10 -18.94
CA ASN A 89 12.48 4.82 -18.64
C ASN A 89 12.68 5.77 -17.47
N ASN A 90 13.30 6.91 -17.73
CA ASN A 90 13.59 7.92 -16.71
C ASN A 90 12.38 8.85 -16.42
N HIS A 91 11.18 8.52 -16.91
CA HIS A 91 10.01 9.42 -16.87
C HIS A 91 8.89 8.92 -15.94
N ASP A 92 9.02 7.76 -15.32
CA ASP A 92 8.00 7.27 -14.40
C ASP A 92 8.29 7.80 -13.00
N PHE A 93 7.45 8.74 -12.54
CA PHE A 93 7.45 9.26 -11.17
C PHE A 93 7.08 8.20 -10.12
N ALA A 94 6.89 6.96 -10.53
CA ALA A 94 6.57 5.84 -9.67
C ALA A 94 7.80 4.93 -9.50
N TRP A 95 8.14 4.66 -8.24
CA TRP A 95 9.25 3.77 -7.87
C TRP A 95 8.78 2.34 -7.69
N TRP A 96 7.54 2.15 -7.20
CA TRP A 96 7.06 0.85 -6.74
C TRP A 96 5.67 0.54 -7.24
N LYS A 97 5.36 -0.76 -7.29
CA LYS A 97 4.00 -1.30 -7.28
C LYS A 97 3.89 -2.30 -6.15
N PHE A 98 2.83 -2.20 -5.37
CA PHE A 98 2.54 -3.10 -4.25
C PHE A 98 1.28 -3.89 -4.54
N ASN A 99 1.24 -5.15 -4.11
CA ASN A 99 -0.03 -5.82 -3.93
C ASN A 99 -0.56 -5.64 -2.50
N PRO A 100 -1.86 -5.91 -2.24
CA PRO A 100 -2.43 -5.78 -0.90
C PRO A 100 -1.68 -6.57 0.17
N SER A 101 -1.22 -7.78 -0.15
CA SER A 101 -0.50 -8.65 0.80
C SER A 101 0.83 -8.05 1.24
N ALA A 102 1.53 -7.33 0.37
CA ALA A 102 2.76 -6.62 0.73
C ALA A 102 2.47 -5.51 1.74
N ILE A 103 1.42 -4.72 1.53
CA ILE A 103 1.00 -3.66 2.46
C ILE A 103 0.61 -4.26 3.81
N ILE A 104 -0.21 -5.33 3.83
CA ILE A 104 -0.61 -6.03 5.06
C ILE A 104 0.61 -6.50 5.85
N LYS A 105 1.61 -7.08 5.19
CA LYS A 105 2.86 -7.50 5.85
C LYS A 105 3.61 -6.33 6.46
N MET A 106 3.74 -5.21 5.73
CA MET A 106 4.43 -4.03 6.24
C MET A 106 3.73 -3.44 7.47
N VAL A 107 2.40 -3.25 7.40
CA VAL A 107 1.64 -2.67 8.51
C VAL A 107 1.52 -3.64 9.70
N GLY A 108 1.47 -4.95 9.44
CA GLY A 108 1.46 -5.99 10.48
C GLY A 108 2.71 -5.95 11.35
N LEU A 109 3.90 -5.74 10.75
CA LEU A 109 5.14 -5.52 11.50
C LEU A 109 5.07 -4.30 12.44
N LEU A 110 4.18 -3.35 12.14
CA LEU A 110 3.98 -2.12 12.89
C LEU A 110 2.77 -2.18 13.84
N GLY A 111 2.27 -3.39 14.11
CA GLY A 111 1.19 -3.64 15.07
C GLY A 111 -0.23 -3.43 14.54
N PHE A 112 -0.43 -3.44 13.21
CA PHE A 112 -1.73 -3.35 12.56
C PHE A 112 -2.05 -4.67 11.87
N GLU A 113 -2.54 -5.66 12.63
CA GLU A 113 -2.72 -7.04 12.14
C GLU A 113 -4.15 -7.33 11.65
N ASP A 114 -5.17 -6.65 12.20
CA ASP A 114 -6.55 -6.80 11.75
C ASP A 114 -6.80 -5.96 10.50
N CYS A 115 -6.60 -6.57 9.34
CA CYS A 115 -6.64 -5.90 8.05
C CYS A 115 -7.75 -6.41 7.14
N LYS A 116 -8.48 -5.48 6.51
CA LYS A 116 -9.48 -5.74 5.47
C LYS A 116 -9.06 -5.10 4.16
N VAL A 117 -9.21 -5.84 3.05
CA VAL A 117 -8.95 -5.34 1.70
C VAL A 117 -10.26 -5.13 0.96
N THR A 118 -10.38 -3.99 0.31
CA THR A 118 -11.47 -3.67 -0.63
C THR A 118 -10.90 -3.28 -2.00
N TYR A 119 -11.64 -3.60 -3.05
CA TYR A 119 -11.26 -3.31 -4.44
C TYR A 119 -12.29 -2.39 -5.06
N HIS A 120 -11.82 -1.38 -5.79
CA HIS A 120 -12.69 -0.41 -6.44
C HIS A 120 -12.03 0.13 -7.72
N ASN A 121 -12.83 0.82 -8.54
CA ASN A 121 -12.34 1.52 -9.71
C ASN A 121 -12.48 3.01 -9.51
N ALA A 122 -11.49 3.78 -9.97
CA ALA A 122 -11.56 5.22 -10.02
C ALA A 122 -11.12 5.73 -11.39
N LEU A 123 -11.58 6.91 -11.75
CA LEU A 123 -11.10 7.61 -12.94
C LEU A 123 -9.85 8.40 -12.59
N GLN A 124 -8.75 8.09 -13.25
CA GLN A 124 -7.49 8.83 -13.16
C GLN A 124 -7.11 9.28 -14.57
N PHE A 125 -7.01 10.58 -14.78
CA PHE A 125 -6.77 11.17 -16.11
C PHE A 125 -7.75 10.65 -17.17
N ASN A 126 -9.06 10.59 -16.83
CA ASN A 126 -10.14 10.06 -17.68
C ASN A 126 -9.97 8.59 -18.11
N LYS A 127 -9.14 7.82 -17.41
CA LYS A 127 -8.96 6.39 -17.64
C LYS A 127 -9.38 5.60 -16.40
N PRO A 128 -10.17 4.52 -16.55
CA PRO A 128 -10.50 3.67 -15.42
C PRO A 128 -9.22 2.98 -14.89
N ARG A 129 -9.00 3.07 -13.59
CA ARG A 129 -7.91 2.41 -12.87
C ARG A 129 -8.49 1.54 -11.78
N ALA A 130 -8.01 0.33 -11.68
CA ALA A 130 -8.31 -0.54 -10.55
C ALA A 130 -7.41 -0.16 -9.37
N LEU A 131 -8.04 0.03 -8.21
CA LEU A 131 -7.38 0.31 -6.96
C LEU A 131 -7.73 -0.74 -5.91
N PHE A 132 -6.94 -0.80 -4.88
CA PHE A 132 -7.27 -1.49 -3.64
C PHE A 132 -7.12 -0.53 -2.46
N THR A 133 -7.86 -0.80 -1.40
CA THR A 133 -7.70 -0.14 -0.10
C THR A 133 -7.51 -1.20 0.95
N VAL A 134 -6.46 -1.06 1.73
CA VAL A 134 -6.20 -1.84 2.94
C VAL A 134 -6.56 -0.97 4.14
N THR A 135 -7.53 -1.42 4.92
CA THR A 135 -7.92 -0.78 6.18
C THR A 135 -7.52 -1.71 7.31
N CYS A 136 -6.64 -1.25 8.20
CA CYS A 136 -6.11 -2.05 9.29
C CYS A 136 -6.35 -1.37 10.64
N GLN A 137 -6.64 -2.19 11.65
CA GLN A 137 -6.76 -1.74 13.04
C GLN A 137 -5.47 -2.08 13.80
N ARG A 138 -5.08 -1.19 14.71
CA ARG A 138 -3.97 -1.47 15.62
C ARG A 138 -4.37 -2.55 16.62
N THR A 139 -3.62 -3.63 16.67
CA THR A 139 -3.80 -4.76 17.60
C THR A 139 -2.69 -4.83 18.64
N VAL A 140 -1.50 -4.29 18.30
CA VAL A 140 -0.34 -4.28 19.19
C VAL A 140 0.04 -2.83 19.50
N PRO A 141 0.17 -2.46 20.80
CA PRO A 141 0.67 -1.15 21.19
C PRO A 141 2.07 -0.88 20.62
N ILE A 142 2.34 0.36 20.28
CA ILE A 142 3.59 0.75 19.60
C ILE A 142 4.84 0.41 20.41
N GLU A 143 4.76 0.50 21.74
CA GLU A 143 5.85 0.21 22.66
C GLU A 143 6.28 -1.26 22.65
N LYS A 144 5.42 -2.14 22.10
CA LYS A 144 5.67 -3.59 21.97
C LYS A 144 6.12 -4.00 20.57
N CYS A 145 6.15 -3.06 19.63
CA CYS A 145 6.64 -3.33 18.28
C CYS A 145 8.16 -3.17 18.25
N ASN A 146 8.88 -4.27 18.05
CA ASN A 146 10.35 -4.30 17.96
C ASN A 146 10.78 -4.08 16.50
N TYR A 147 11.18 -2.86 16.14
CA TYR A 147 11.77 -2.52 14.83
C TYR A 147 12.70 -1.31 14.89
#